data_0baae98a00bacf55238b03445f83fee1
#
_entry.id   0baae98a00bacf55238b03445f83fee1
#
_cell.length_a   1.000
_cell.length_b   1.000
_cell.length_c   1.000
_cell.angle_alpha   90.00
_cell.angle_beta   90.00
_cell.angle_gamma   90.00
#
_symmetry.space_group_name_H-M   'P 1'
#
loop_
_entity.id
_entity.type
_entity.pdbx_description
1 polymer ?
#
loop_
_entity_poly.entity_id
_entity_poly.type
_entity_poly.pdbx_seq_one_letter_code
_entity_poly.pdbx_strand_id
1 'polypeptide(L)'
;MLARGPDARRGTLLCRRMRTPPIDGLDTLTDGALAALRERFEQLGFLPELLARAESVAPGQLDAVGLPLVRWTLRSRGTPADRLGLLFSYGDVVSATEVSHDLGEEIVRALLAAGLLSEGPGGLSCPFRLVPLEGLWILGDEPSSGADAVMGPGPTTLELLRLLPYRCDGAVLDLGTGAGTFALALASRGASRVIATDLNPRAARLTAFNARLNGLRLDVRVGDLEAPVRGERFRWVVCQPAYVFQPPEGPTVVFLHGGPRGDELAFRVLTALPALLEDPGTALVLFDTPLEPAVPLPARVRRALADDRLGLLLLAAPGPSAGAQAVAYAALAHPGLGPAYEAAVERNRAYLEVLGHREWTHLLARVSRSAAPPFTAQLPVTGLRTRGPEALEALVSAIEAAALPDAAFRAVPLVPLPGLRLPGQLTVEGEVAGLEAHPGHGELATACPVDSDDLDLLRALTSSPDVGSAVEGLTRDAPDTAWLDRMRGLAGRGLLVDRRALRRMPGPGAAI
;
A
#
# COMPACT_ATOMS: atom_id res chain seq x y z
N MET A 1 -35.35 -38.81 36.45
CA MET A 1 -34.29 -38.33 37.36
C MET A 1 -33.01 -38.24 36.50
N LEU A 2 -32.79 -37.11 35.84
CA LEU A 2 -31.57 -36.87 35.06
C LEU A 2 -31.06 -35.48 35.48
N ALA A 3 -29.82 -35.44 35.89
CA ALA A 3 -29.13 -34.40 36.57
C ALA A 3 -29.03 -33.11 35.75
N ARG A 4 -29.27 -31.96 36.41
CA ARG A 4 -28.96 -30.63 35.92
C ARG A 4 -27.45 -30.50 35.79
N GLY A 5 -26.97 -30.28 34.55
CA GLY A 5 -25.59 -29.86 34.28
C GLY A 5 -25.36 -28.36 34.59
N PRO A 6 -24.16 -27.96 34.91
CA PRO A 6 -23.85 -26.64 35.44
C PRO A 6 -23.59 -25.59 34.35
N ASP A 7 -23.98 -24.39 34.70
CA ASP A 7 -23.41 -23.10 34.37
C ASP A 7 -23.63 -22.51 32.97
N ALA A 8 -24.79 -21.84 32.88
CA ALA A 8 -25.14 -20.85 31.87
C ALA A 8 -24.41 -19.50 32.03
N ARG A 9 -23.24 -19.45 32.69
CA ARG A 9 -22.52 -18.19 33.00
C ARG A 9 -21.30 -17.90 32.10
N ARG A 10 -21.08 -18.68 31.06
CA ARG A 10 -19.96 -18.45 30.11
C ARG A 10 -20.33 -17.63 28.85
N GLY A 11 -21.60 -17.22 28.71
CA GLY A 11 -22.11 -16.53 27.52
C GLY A 11 -22.09 -14.99 27.56
N THR A 12 -21.62 -14.34 28.64
CA THR A 12 -21.82 -12.89 28.83
C THR A 12 -20.55 -12.06 28.73
N LEU A 13 -19.46 -12.60 28.18
CA LEU A 13 -18.18 -11.89 28.08
C LEU A 13 -17.85 -11.32 26.68
N LEU A 14 -18.76 -11.38 25.73
CA LEU A 14 -18.47 -11.04 24.31
C LEU A 14 -19.20 -9.81 23.77
N CYS A 15 -19.77 -8.95 24.59
CA CYS A 15 -20.41 -7.71 24.11
C CYS A 15 -20.05 -6.48 24.95
N ARG A 16 -18.79 -6.32 25.37
CA ARG A 16 -18.26 -4.97 25.60
C ARG A 16 -17.99 -4.39 24.22
N ARG A 17 -18.73 -3.34 23.84
CA ARG A 17 -18.30 -2.44 22.74
C ARG A 17 -16.85 -2.10 23.04
N MET A 18 -15.92 -2.65 22.25
CA MET A 18 -14.52 -2.26 22.38
C MET A 18 -14.48 -0.77 22.06
N ARG A 19 -13.97 0.01 22.98
CA ARG A 19 -13.70 1.45 22.77
C ARG A 19 -12.25 1.57 22.41
N THR A 20 -11.92 2.50 21.52
CA THR A 20 -10.53 2.87 21.24
C THR A 20 -9.82 3.18 22.55
N PRO A 21 -8.61 2.63 22.77
CA PRO A 21 -7.88 2.89 24.00
C PRO A 21 -7.55 4.39 24.12
N PRO A 22 -7.53 4.95 25.36
CA PRO A 22 -7.14 6.35 25.55
C PRO A 22 -5.68 6.55 25.13
N ILE A 23 -5.39 7.68 24.44
CA ILE A 23 -4.04 8.02 23.97
C ILE A 23 -3.40 9.18 24.72
N ASP A 24 -4.10 9.79 25.67
CA ASP A 24 -3.62 10.96 26.41
C ASP A 24 -2.35 10.65 27.22
N GLY A 25 -2.24 9.44 27.74
CA GLY A 25 -1.09 9.00 28.50
C GLY A 25 0.18 8.83 27.65
N LEU A 26 0.06 8.62 26.32
CA LEU A 26 1.24 8.47 25.45
C LEU A 26 2.13 9.73 25.44
N ASP A 27 1.55 10.90 25.65
CA ASP A 27 2.27 12.17 25.69
C ASP A 27 3.15 12.30 26.95
N THR A 28 2.94 11.47 27.99
CA THR A 28 3.77 11.45 29.20
C THR A 28 5.10 10.73 29.03
N LEU A 29 5.23 9.89 27.99
CA LEU A 29 6.49 9.25 27.64
C LEU A 29 7.48 10.28 27.15
N THR A 30 8.60 10.43 27.81
CA THR A 30 9.68 11.34 27.39
C THR A 30 10.42 10.78 26.17
N ASP A 31 11.07 11.66 25.41
CA ASP A 31 11.86 11.24 24.24
C ASP A 31 13.03 10.33 24.67
N GLY A 32 13.58 10.52 25.89
CA GLY A 32 14.57 9.62 26.47
C GLY A 32 14.02 8.21 26.76
N ALA A 33 12.81 8.11 27.31
CA ALA A 33 12.15 6.82 27.54
C ALA A 33 11.83 6.11 26.21
N LEU A 34 11.40 6.85 25.20
CA LEU A 34 11.15 6.31 23.86
C LEU A 34 12.45 5.86 23.18
N ALA A 35 13.55 6.60 23.35
CA ALA A 35 14.86 6.20 22.84
C ALA A 35 15.35 4.90 23.51
N ALA A 36 15.23 4.80 24.83
CA ALA A 36 15.56 3.58 25.57
C ALA A 36 14.72 2.38 25.13
N LEU A 37 13.43 2.60 24.88
CA LEU A 37 12.53 1.56 24.35
C LEU A 37 12.97 1.07 22.97
N ARG A 38 13.30 1.99 22.03
CA ARG A 38 13.82 1.62 20.69
C ARG A 38 15.09 0.79 20.80
N GLU A 39 16.07 1.27 21.57
CA GLU A 39 17.32 0.55 21.77
C GLU A 39 17.06 -0.87 22.30
N ARG A 40 16.09 -0.99 23.21
CA ARG A 40 15.74 -2.30 23.75
C ARG A 40 15.07 -3.21 22.72
N PHE A 41 14.19 -2.67 21.87
CA PHE A 41 13.59 -3.40 20.76
C PHE A 41 14.65 -3.92 19.79
N GLU A 42 15.64 -3.11 19.45
CA GLU A 42 16.76 -3.49 18.57
C GLU A 42 17.61 -4.60 19.22
N GLN A 43 18.02 -4.42 20.48
CA GLN A 43 18.83 -5.40 21.23
C GLN A 43 18.14 -6.75 21.35
N LEU A 44 16.83 -6.77 21.52
CA LEU A 44 16.03 -7.98 21.66
C LEU A 44 15.61 -8.61 20.33
N GLY A 45 15.83 -7.93 19.21
CA GLY A 45 15.43 -8.40 17.88
C GLY A 45 13.94 -8.29 17.59
N PHE A 46 13.24 -7.34 18.22
CA PHE A 46 11.85 -7.00 17.83
C PHE A 46 11.87 -6.14 16.58
N LEU A 47 12.16 -6.78 15.45
CA LEU A 47 12.42 -6.20 14.14
C LEU A 47 11.48 -6.81 13.09
N PRO A 48 11.35 -6.22 11.88
CA PRO A 48 10.46 -6.71 10.83
C PRO A 48 10.66 -8.18 10.48
N GLU A 49 11.89 -8.68 10.52
CA GLU A 49 12.24 -10.07 10.21
C GLU A 49 11.62 -11.08 11.18
N LEU A 50 11.33 -10.66 12.42
CA LEU A 50 10.61 -11.48 13.39
C LEU A 50 9.21 -11.81 12.87
N LEU A 51 8.45 -10.78 12.45
CA LEU A 51 7.09 -10.96 11.95
C LEU A 51 7.08 -11.72 10.64
N ALA A 52 7.94 -11.34 9.68
CA ALA A 52 8.06 -12.05 8.40
C ALA A 52 8.36 -13.54 8.59
N ARG A 53 9.26 -13.88 9.53
CA ARG A 53 9.58 -15.28 9.87
C ARG A 53 8.42 -15.98 10.59
N ALA A 54 7.71 -15.27 11.47
CA ALA A 54 6.57 -15.83 12.18
C ALA A 54 5.40 -16.07 11.22
N GLU A 55 5.14 -15.15 10.30
CA GLU A 55 4.06 -15.23 9.33
C GLU A 55 4.35 -16.20 8.17
N SER A 56 5.61 -16.55 7.93
CA SER A 56 5.99 -17.54 6.92
C SER A 56 5.40 -18.94 7.16
N VAL A 57 5.00 -19.27 8.40
CA VAL A 57 4.31 -20.54 8.73
C VAL A 57 2.85 -20.54 8.26
N ALA A 58 2.29 -19.37 7.97
CA ALA A 58 0.92 -19.19 7.46
C ALA A 58 0.93 -18.22 6.26
N PRO A 59 1.58 -18.57 5.15
CA PRO A 59 1.81 -17.65 4.05
C PRO A 59 0.49 -17.19 3.44
N GLY A 60 0.31 -15.86 3.44
CA GLY A 60 -0.79 -15.17 2.76
C GLY A 60 -2.06 -14.93 3.56
N GLN A 61 -2.20 -15.46 4.79
CA GLN A 61 -3.43 -15.25 5.57
C GLN A 61 -3.17 -15.23 7.08
N LEU A 62 -3.37 -14.09 7.71
CA LEU A 62 -3.56 -13.98 9.16
C LEU A 62 -5.06 -14.08 9.49
N ASP A 63 -5.68 -15.16 9.08
CA ASP A 63 -7.09 -15.47 9.28
C ASP A 63 -7.33 -16.34 10.54
N ALA A 64 -8.50 -16.92 10.61
CA ALA A 64 -8.91 -17.81 11.71
C ALA A 64 -7.98 -19.02 11.93
N VAL A 65 -7.19 -19.42 10.95
CA VAL A 65 -6.23 -20.51 11.02
C VAL A 65 -4.79 -19.99 11.15
N GLY A 66 -4.41 -19.03 10.34
CA GLY A 66 -3.04 -18.51 10.28
C GLY A 66 -2.62 -17.80 11.56
N LEU A 67 -3.45 -16.92 12.10
CA LEU A 67 -3.13 -16.17 13.32
C LEU A 67 -2.90 -17.06 14.56
N PRO A 68 -3.74 -18.07 14.87
CA PRO A 68 -3.45 -19.04 15.92
C PRO A 68 -2.14 -19.78 15.74
N LEU A 69 -1.80 -20.18 14.51
CA LEU A 69 -0.55 -20.88 14.18
C LEU A 69 0.67 -19.97 14.42
N VAL A 70 0.62 -18.72 13.99
CA VAL A 70 1.67 -17.71 14.26
C VAL A 70 1.87 -17.55 15.77
N ARG A 71 0.80 -17.34 16.53
CA ARG A 71 0.86 -17.20 17.99
C ARG A 71 1.45 -18.42 18.68
N TRP A 72 1.03 -19.62 18.24
CA TRP A 72 1.57 -20.87 18.76
C TRP A 72 3.07 -20.99 18.47
N THR A 73 3.51 -20.66 17.27
CA THR A 73 4.91 -20.67 16.87
C THR A 73 5.76 -19.76 17.73
N LEU A 74 5.33 -18.50 17.92
CA LEU A 74 6.03 -17.54 18.78
C LEU A 74 6.11 -18.03 20.24
N ARG A 75 5.01 -18.55 20.80
CA ARG A 75 4.99 -19.11 22.15
C ARG A 75 5.93 -20.32 22.28
N SER A 76 6.00 -21.17 21.26
CA SER A 76 6.84 -22.38 21.28
C SER A 76 8.32 -22.05 21.22
N ARG A 77 8.72 -20.99 20.51
CA ARG A 77 10.11 -20.50 20.47
C ARG A 77 10.48 -19.78 21.76
N GLY A 78 9.59 -18.93 22.25
CA GLY A 78 9.71 -18.28 23.57
C GLY A 78 10.91 -17.36 23.74
N THR A 79 11.50 -16.81 22.67
CA THR A 79 12.58 -15.83 22.78
C THR A 79 12.04 -14.48 23.27
N PRO A 80 12.90 -13.57 23.78
CA PRO A 80 12.49 -12.21 24.11
C PRO A 80 11.77 -11.49 22.95
N ALA A 81 12.30 -11.60 21.73
CA ALA A 81 11.66 -11.04 20.54
C ALA A 81 10.25 -11.63 20.29
N ASP A 82 10.11 -12.96 20.45
CA ASP A 82 8.82 -13.64 20.26
C ASP A 82 7.77 -13.15 21.29
N ARG A 83 8.18 -12.95 22.55
CA ARG A 83 7.31 -12.39 23.59
C ARG A 83 6.87 -10.96 23.27
N LEU A 84 7.80 -10.12 22.78
CA LEU A 84 7.45 -8.76 22.34
C LEU A 84 6.49 -8.78 21.12
N GLY A 85 6.71 -9.69 20.16
CA GLY A 85 5.79 -9.91 19.05
C GLY A 85 4.39 -10.30 19.52
N LEU A 86 4.28 -11.26 20.44
CA LEU A 86 3.01 -11.68 21.05
C LEU A 86 2.32 -10.50 21.74
N LEU A 87 3.06 -9.76 22.59
CA LEU A 87 2.53 -8.65 23.39
C LEU A 87 2.08 -7.48 22.50
N PHE A 88 2.96 -7.00 21.66
CA PHE A 88 2.76 -5.74 20.94
C PHE A 88 2.08 -5.91 19.58
N SER A 89 2.48 -6.92 18.79
CA SER A 89 1.94 -7.05 17.43
C SER A 89 0.66 -7.89 17.38
N TYR A 90 0.56 -8.91 18.23
CA TYR A 90 -0.59 -9.82 18.21
C TYR A 90 -1.56 -9.66 19.39
N GLY A 91 -1.24 -8.81 20.37
CA GLY A 91 -2.13 -8.45 21.48
C GLY A 91 -2.39 -9.58 22.48
N ASP A 92 -1.43 -10.48 22.63
CA ASP A 92 -1.50 -11.55 23.63
C ASP A 92 -1.17 -11.03 25.03
N VAL A 93 -1.61 -11.77 26.04
CA VAL A 93 -1.19 -11.56 27.43
C VAL A 93 0.16 -12.31 27.63
N VAL A 94 1.16 -11.59 28.14
CA VAL A 94 2.50 -12.12 28.42
C VAL A 94 2.82 -11.90 29.90
N SER A 95 3.59 -12.83 30.50
CA SER A 95 4.00 -12.75 31.91
C SER A 95 4.66 -11.41 32.23
N ALA A 96 4.19 -10.71 33.27
CA ALA A 96 4.75 -9.43 33.70
C ALA A 96 6.22 -9.56 34.10
N THR A 97 6.61 -10.68 34.74
CA THR A 97 8.00 -10.96 35.12
C THR A 97 8.90 -11.09 33.91
N GLU A 98 8.46 -11.80 32.86
CA GLU A 98 9.24 -11.97 31.63
C GLU A 98 9.38 -10.64 30.88
N VAL A 99 8.30 -9.87 30.75
CA VAL A 99 8.34 -8.55 30.08
C VAL A 99 9.24 -7.57 30.85
N SER A 100 9.19 -7.58 32.18
CA SER A 100 10.06 -6.75 33.02
C SER A 100 11.54 -7.17 32.93
N HIS A 101 11.80 -8.47 32.82
CA HIS A 101 13.15 -8.97 32.54
C HIS A 101 13.65 -8.54 31.17
N ASP A 102 12.81 -8.63 30.15
CA ASP A 102 13.17 -8.33 28.76
C ASP A 102 13.35 -6.81 28.53
N LEU A 103 12.37 -5.98 28.93
CA LEU A 103 12.39 -4.54 28.69
C LEU A 103 13.09 -3.71 29.78
N GLY A 104 13.16 -4.23 30.99
CA GLY A 104 13.57 -3.50 32.19
C GLY A 104 12.38 -2.89 32.95
N GLU A 105 12.43 -2.94 34.28
CA GLU A 105 11.32 -2.49 35.15
C GLU A 105 10.95 -1.01 34.96
N GLU A 106 11.93 -0.14 34.70
CA GLU A 106 11.70 1.28 34.51
C GLU A 106 10.88 1.56 33.25
N ILE A 107 11.26 0.90 32.12
CA ILE A 107 10.52 1.02 30.88
C ILE A 107 9.11 0.48 31.05
N VAL A 108 8.93 -0.70 31.63
CA VAL A 108 7.60 -1.29 31.85
C VAL A 108 6.72 -0.38 32.70
N ARG A 109 7.26 0.21 33.77
CA ARG A 109 6.54 1.16 34.63
C ARG A 109 6.11 2.41 33.85
N ALA A 110 6.97 2.96 32.99
CA ALA A 110 6.64 4.09 32.14
C ALA A 110 5.53 3.75 31.13
N LEU A 111 5.61 2.57 30.50
CA LEU A 111 4.60 2.11 29.54
C LEU A 111 3.24 1.85 30.21
N LEU A 112 3.21 1.31 31.43
CA LEU A 112 1.99 1.15 32.24
C LEU A 112 1.38 2.51 32.60
N ALA A 113 2.20 3.44 33.07
CA ALA A 113 1.73 4.80 33.43
C ALA A 113 1.18 5.55 32.21
N ALA A 114 1.74 5.31 31.02
CA ALA A 114 1.27 5.89 29.75
C ALA A 114 0.07 5.16 29.16
N GLY A 115 -0.35 4.03 29.72
CA GLY A 115 -1.44 3.21 29.16
C GLY A 115 -1.08 2.46 27.87
N LEU A 116 0.21 2.40 27.51
CA LEU A 116 0.68 1.57 26.40
C LEU A 116 0.67 0.09 26.77
N LEU A 117 0.83 -0.22 28.02
CA LEU A 117 0.62 -1.54 28.60
C LEU A 117 -0.50 -1.47 29.64
N SER A 118 -1.19 -2.59 29.83
CA SER A 118 -2.19 -2.79 30.85
C SER A 118 -1.91 -4.07 31.60
N GLU A 119 -2.02 -4.03 32.95
CA GLU A 119 -1.89 -5.20 33.80
C GLU A 119 -3.25 -5.86 34.01
N GLY A 120 -3.28 -7.17 33.94
CA GLY A 120 -4.48 -7.96 34.10
C GLY A 120 -4.23 -9.38 34.57
N PRO A 121 -5.28 -10.20 34.72
CA PRO A 121 -5.12 -11.60 35.08
C PRO A 121 -4.24 -12.33 34.06
N GLY A 122 -3.10 -12.82 34.52
CA GLY A 122 -2.16 -13.58 33.69
C GLY A 122 -0.96 -12.80 33.15
N GLY A 123 -0.90 -11.48 33.35
CA GLY A 123 0.27 -10.68 32.98
C GLY A 123 -0.06 -9.33 32.35
N LEU A 124 0.80 -8.89 31.44
CA LEU A 124 0.68 -7.63 30.71
C LEU A 124 0.08 -7.85 29.32
N SER A 125 -0.69 -6.87 28.87
CA SER A 125 -1.24 -6.79 27.50
C SER A 125 -1.02 -5.40 26.92
N CYS A 126 -0.94 -5.30 25.58
CA CYS A 126 -0.93 -4.03 24.87
C CYS A 126 -2.33 -3.79 24.26
N PRO A 127 -3.03 -2.69 24.60
CA PRO A 127 -4.32 -2.38 24.00
C PRO A 127 -4.22 -1.85 22.57
N PHE A 128 -3.01 -1.60 22.09
CA PHE A 128 -2.69 -1.17 20.72
C PHE A 128 -2.06 -2.31 19.93
N ARG A 129 -1.75 -2.01 18.67
CA ARG A 129 -0.90 -2.85 17.82
C ARG A 129 0.35 -2.07 17.43
N LEU A 130 1.51 -2.58 17.82
CA LEU A 130 2.80 -2.03 17.43
C LEU A 130 3.45 -2.98 16.44
N VAL A 131 3.73 -2.47 15.24
CA VAL A 131 4.26 -3.24 14.13
C VAL A 131 5.66 -2.72 13.79
N PRO A 132 6.72 -3.54 13.88
CA PRO A 132 8.02 -3.20 13.32
C PRO A 132 7.98 -3.30 11.80
N LEU A 133 8.40 -2.24 11.10
CA LEU A 133 8.36 -2.13 9.66
C LEU A 133 9.51 -1.26 9.14
N GLU A 134 10.39 -1.80 8.30
CA GLU A 134 11.52 -1.07 7.68
C GLU A 134 12.40 -0.29 8.69
N GLY A 135 12.69 -0.89 9.84
CA GLY A 135 13.46 -0.24 10.90
C GLY A 135 12.69 0.81 11.71
N LEU A 136 11.38 0.88 11.52
CA LEU A 136 10.47 1.75 12.26
C LEU A 136 9.52 0.90 13.13
N TRP A 137 8.96 1.51 14.18
CA TRP A 137 7.89 0.93 14.98
C TRP A 137 6.64 1.79 14.88
N ILE A 138 5.55 1.22 14.41
CA ILE A 138 4.31 1.93 14.09
C ILE A 138 3.19 1.44 15.00
N LEU A 139 2.74 2.31 15.89
CA LEU A 139 1.62 2.08 16.78
C LEU A 139 0.32 2.45 16.08
N GLY A 140 -0.64 1.55 16.10
CA GLY A 140 -2.01 1.77 15.65
C GLY A 140 -3.02 1.14 16.61
N ASP A 141 -4.30 1.32 16.33
CA ASP A 141 -5.38 0.68 17.06
C ASP A 141 -5.69 -0.71 16.50
N GLU A 142 -6.38 -1.51 17.28
CA GLU A 142 -7.11 -2.67 16.76
C GLU A 142 -8.27 -2.18 15.87
N PRO A 143 -8.38 -2.61 14.59
CA PRO A 143 -9.38 -2.08 13.65
C PRO A 143 -10.84 -2.15 14.16
N SER A 144 -11.16 -3.13 14.98
CA SER A 144 -12.51 -3.30 15.56
C SER A 144 -12.75 -2.47 16.82
N SER A 145 -11.80 -1.66 17.29
CA SER A 145 -11.88 -0.98 18.59
C SER A 145 -12.84 0.20 18.63
N GLY A 146 -13.16 0.83 17.50
CA GLY A 146 -14.10 1.97 17.49
C GLY A 146 -14.19 2.66 16.12
N ALA A 147 -15.12 3.60 16.00
CA ALA A 147 -15.35 4.35 14.77
C ALA A 147 -14.21 5.33 14.44
N ASP A 148 -13.49 5.79 15.45
CA ASP A 148 -12.32 6.67 15.35
C ASP A 148 -10.98 5.91 15.40
N ALA A 149 -11.02 4.58 15.32
CA ALA A 149 -9.82 3.75 15.32
C ALA A 149 -8.86 4.16 14.18
N VAL A 150 -7.58 4.03 14.46
CA VAL A 150 -6.49 4.36 13.53
C VAL A 150 -5.73 3.08 13.22
N MET A 151 -5.97 2.53 12.06
CA MET A 151 -5.35 1.28 11.66
C MET A 151 -3.83 1.46 11.44
N GLY A 152 -3.05 0.52 11.95
CA GLY A 152 -1.63 0.39 11.60
C GLY A 152 -1.44 -0.08 10.14
N PRO A 153 -0.19 -0.31 9.70
CA PRO A 153 0.10 -0.73 8.33
C PRO A 153 -0.58 -2.07 8.00
N GLY A 154 -1.43 -2.05 6.98
CA GLY A 154 -2.10 -3.21 6.43
C GLY A 154 -1.50 -3.65 5.08
N PRO A 155 -2.02 -4.72 4.44
CA PRO A 155 -1.51 -5.23 3.17
C PRO A 155 -1.41 -4.19 2.07
N THR A 156 -2.44 -3.37 1.87
CA THR A 156 -2.47 -2.31 0.85
C THR A 156 -1.51 -1.16 1.19
N THR A 157 -1.31 -0.88 2.48
CA THR A 157 -0.29 0.08 2.94
C THR A 157 1.11 -0.42 2.56
N LEU A 158 1.39 -1.72 2.73
CA LEU A 158 2.67 -2.32 2.34
C LEU A 158 2.87 -2.32 0.82
N GLU A 159 1.82 -2.45 0.03
CA GLU A 159 1.91 -2.35 -1.43
C GLU A 159 2.34 -0.94 -1.85
N LEU A 160 1.69 0.10 -1.34
CA LEU A 160 2.07 1.49 -1.65
C LEU A 160 3.45 1.84 -1.11
N LEU A 161 3.80 1.39 0.10
CA LEU A 161 5.11 1.64 0.72
C LEU A 161 6.28 1.13 -0.15
N ARG A 162 6.12 -0.03 -0.79
CA ARG A 162 7.12 -0.62 -1.70
C ARG A 162 7.31 0.17 -3.00
N LEU A 163 6.36 1.04 -3.34
CA LEU A 163 6.40 1.89 -4.54
C LEU A 163 6.99 3.28 -4.25
N LEU A 164 7.18 3.62 -2.97
CA LEU A 164 7.77 4.89 -2.55
C LEU A 164 9.29 4.87 -2.75
N PRO A 165 9.91 6.00 -3.13
CA PRO A 165 11.35 6.07 -3.38
C PRO A 165 12.15 5.67 -2.12
N TYR A 166 13.23 4.89 -2.31
CA TYR A 166 14.15 4.51 -1.22
C TYR A 166 14.99 5.67 -0.73
N ARG A 167 15.16 6.71 -1.54
CA ARG A 167 15.73 7.99 -1.16
C ARG A 167 14.75 9.07 -1.55
N CYS A 168 14.36 9.89 -0.58
CA CYS A 168 13.41 10.95 -0.79
C CYS A 168 14.10 12.30 -0.66
N ASP A 169 13.95 13.12 -1.68
CA ASP A 169 14.36 14.52 -1.67
C ASP A 169 13.11 15.42 -1.69
N GLY A 170 13.28 16.67 -1.24
CA GLY A 170 12.21 17.65 -1.27
C GLY A 170 11.15 17.51 -0.18
N ALA A 171 10.09 18.27 -0.34
CA ALA A 171 8.95 18.29 0.58
C ALA A 171 7.95 17.16 0.26
N VAL A 172 7.44 16.53 1.30
CA VAL A 172 6.47 15.42 1.24
C VAL A 172 5.18 15.80 1.93
N LEU A 173 4.06 15.43 1.33
CA LEU A 173 2.74 15.41 1.95
C LEU A 173 2.23 13.97 2.04
N ASP A 174 1.94 13.52 3.25
CA ASP A 174 1.15 12.30 3.51
C ASP A 174 -0.29 12.72 3.84
N LEU A 175 -1.19 12.50 2.90
CA LEU A 175 -2.56 12.99 2.93
C LEU A 175 -3.52 11.90 3.43
N GLY A 176 -4.11 12.07 4.62
CA GLY A 176 -4.84 11.02 5.32
C GLY A 176 -3.87 10.02 5.96
N THR A 177 -2.96 10.54 6.78
CA THR A 177 -1.76 9.81 7.25
C THR A 177 -2.05 8.60 8.14
N GLY A 178 -3.21 8.53 8.79
CA GLY A 178 -3.56 7.44 9.71
C GLY A 178 -2.54 7.29 10.85
N ALA A 179 -1.84 6.15 10.89
CA ALA A 179 -0.77 5.90 11.86
C ALA A 179 0.59 6.51 11.47
N GLY A 180 0.67 7.21 10.33
CA GLY A 180 1.90 7.89 9.89
C GLY A 180 2.85 7.02 9.07
N THR A 181 2.44 5.88 8.57
CA THR A 181 3.35 4.90 7.93
C THR A 181 4.16 5.51 6.80
N PHE A 182 3.53 6.20 5.85
CA PHE A 182 4.23 6.80 4.70
C PHE A 182 5.05 8.02 5.09
N ALA A 183 4.51 8.88 5.96
CA ALA A 183 5.22 10.05 6.49
C ALA A 183 6.51 9.65 7.18
N LEU A 184 6.47 8.64 8.05
CA LEU A 184 7.63 8.12 8.78
C LEU A 184 8.65 7.48 7.84
N ALA A 185 8.20 6.63 6.92
CA ALA A 185 9.08 6.00 5.94
C ALA A 185 9.80 7.03 5.07
N LEU A 186 9.09 8.04 4.56
CA LEU A 186 9.71 9.07 3.72
C LEU A 186 10.62 10.01 4.52
N ALA A 187 10.30 10.31 5.77
CA ALA A 187 11.19 11.04 6.67
C ALA A 187 12.49 10.27 6.93
N SER A 188 12.41 8.97 7.21
CA SER A 188 13.58 8.11 7.42
C SER A 188 14.44 7.95 6.16
N ARG A 189 13.84 8.06 4.99
CA ARG A 189 14.49 8.00 3.67
C ARG A 189 15.06 9.34 3.18
N GLY A 190 15.05 10.40 4.03
CA GLY A 190 15.76 11.66 3.81
C GLY A 190 14.94 12.80 3.25
N ALA A 191 13.62 12.75 3.29
CA ALA A 191 12.78 13.89 2.93
C ALA A 191 13.19 15.15 3.71
N SER A 192 13.32 16.27 3.02
CA SER A 192 13.77 17.54 3.63
C SER A 192 12.73 18.14 4.58
N ARG A 193 11.45 17.86 4.32
CA ARG A 193 10.30 18.28 5.11
C ARG A 193 9.16 17.29 4.87
N VAL A 194 8.51 16.84 5.94
CA VAL A 194 7.33 15.97 5.85
C VAL A 194 6.18 16.60 6.60
N ILE A 195 5.08 16.81 5.88
CA ILE A 195 3.78 17.16 6.46
C ILE A 195 2.88 15.94 6.39
N ALA A 196 2.23 15.65 7.50
CA ALA A 196 1.23 14.58 7.62
C ALA A 196 -0.10 15.21 8.01
N THR A 197 -1.16 14.96 7.24
CA THR A 197 -2.49 15.50 7.54
C THR A 197 -3.51 14.38 7.73
N ASP A 198 -4.44 14.59 8.64
CA ASP A 198 -5.59 13.69 8.81
C ASP A 198 -6.81 14.46 9.32
N LEU A 199 -8.00 14.02 8.92
CA LEU A 199 -9.26 14.54 9.45
C LEU A 199 -9.48 14.10 10.90
N ASN A 200 -9.00 12.91 11.26
CA ASN A 200 -9.14 12.32 12.58
C ASN A 200 -8.06 12.86 13.54
N PRO A 201 -8.43 13.65 14.59
CA PRO A 201 -7.44 14.15 15.54
C PRO A 201 -6.68 13.03 16.28
N ARG A 202 -7.30 11.84 16.41
CA ARG A 202 -6.63 10.66 16.96
C ARG A 202 -5.49 10.17 16.08
N ALA A 203 -5.69 10.15 14.75
CA ALA A 203 -4.67 9.79 13.77
C ALA A 203 -3.49 10.76 13.85
N ALA A 204 -3.75 12.07 13.88
CA ALA A 204 -2.71 13.07 14.01
C ALA A 204 -1.87 12.88 15.29
N ARG A 205 -2.51 12.58 16.42
CA ARG A 205 -1.80 12.31 17.69
C ARG A 205 -0.99 11.02 17.65
N LEU A 206 -1.51 9.93 17.09
CA LEU A 206 -0.77 8.68 16.92
C LEU A 206 0.41 8.85 15.97
N THR A 207 0.23 9.58 14.85
CA THR A 207 1.33 9.91 13.94
C THR A 207 2.42 10.73 14.64
N ALA A 208 2.05 11.73 15.44
CA ALA A 208 3.02 12.51 16.22
C ALA A 208 3.75 11.66 17.28
N PHE A 209 3.03 10.77 17.97
CA PHE A 209 3.63 9.79 18.86
C PHE A 209 4.60 8.85 18.14
N ASN A 210 4.19 8.29 17.01
CA ASN A 210 5.03 7.41 16.20
C ASN A 210 6.28 8.12 15.68
N ALA A 211 6.20 9.40 15.33
CA ALA A 211 7.37 10.20 14.97
C ALA A 211 8.36 10.28 16.14
N ARG A 212 7.88 10.61 17.34
CA ARG A 212 8.71 10.64 18.57
C ARG A 212 9.28 9.26 18.90
N LEU A 213 8.46 8.21 18.83
CA LEU A 213 8.88 6.82 19.05
C LEU A 213 10.05 6.44 18.13
N ASN A 214 10.06 6.92 16.88
CA ASN A 214 11.12 6.64 15.91
C ASN A 214 12.23 7.71 15.84
N GLY A 215 12.18 8.73 16.70
CA GLY A 215 13.18 9.82 16.71
C GLY A 215 13.12 10.70 15.46
N LEU A 216 11.99 10.73 14.79
CA LEU A 216 11.75 11.51 13.57
C LEU A 216 10.99 12.80 13.87
N ARG A 217 11.08 13.77 12.96
CA ARG A 217 10.34 15.04 13.05
C ARG A 217 9.36 15.13 11.88
N LEU A 218 8.09 15.32 12.20
CA LEU A 218 7.00 15.53 11.26
C LEU A 218 6.23 16.79 11.64
N ASP A 219 5.70 17.50 10.64
CA ASP A 219 4.69 18.55 10.83
C ASP A 219 3.31 17.89 10.66
N VAL A 220 2.64 17.62 11.79
CA VAL A 220 1.35 16.90 11.78
C VAL A 220 0.20 17.89 11.99
N ARG A 221 -0.76 17.87 11.07
CA ARG A 221 -1.87 18.83 11.06
C ARG A 221 -3.22 18.12 10.98
N VAL A 222 -4.21 18.63 11.71
CA VAL A 222 -5.59 18.14 11.64
C VAL A 222 -6.38 18.94 10.65
N GLY A 223 -7.12 18.29 9.76
CA GLY A 223 -8.05 18.92 8.84
C GLY A 223 -8.45 18.06 7.65
N ASP A 224 -9.44 18.55 6.89
CA ASP A 224 -10.00 17.83 5.75
C ASP A 224 -9.10 18.00 4.53
N LEU A 225 -8.53 16.89 4.07
CA LEU A 225 -7.68 16.78 2.88
C LEU A 225 -6.59 17.87 2.80
N GLU A 226 -6.61 18.69 1.74
CA GLU A 226 -5.63 19.73 1.45
C GLU A 226 -5.84 21.03 2.27
N ALA A 227 -6.93 21.17 2.99
CA ALA A 227 -7.25 22.39 3.71
C ALA A 227 -6.13 22.84 4.68
N PRO A 228 -5.47 21.94 5.45
CA PRO A 228 -4.38 22.34 6.34
C PRO A 228 -3.10 22.78 5.64
N VAL A 229 -2.96 22.50 4.33
CA VAL A 229 -1.76 22.78 3.53
C VAL A 229 -2.06 23.69 2.34
N ARG A 230 -3.15 24.43 2.40
CA ARG A 230 -3.58 25.31 1.30
C ARG A 230 -2.50 26.30 0.92
N GLY A 231 -2.13 26.31 -0.37
CA GLY A 231 -1.09 27.19 -0.92
C GLY A 231 0.32 26.60 -0.82
N GLU A 232 0.51 25.46 -0.18
CA GLU A 232 1.77 24.73 -0.14
C GLU A 232 1.87 23.77 -1.32
N ARG A 233 3.11 23.48 -1.74
CA ARG A 233 3.39 22.49 -2.81
C ARG A 233 4.43 21.51 -2.34
N PHE A 234 4.43 20.33 -2.97
CA PHE A 234 5.20 19.18 -2.53
C PHE A 234 5.85 18.47 -3.70
N ARG A 235 7.08 18.04 -3.50
CA ARG A 235 7.80 17.14 -4.43
C ARG A 235 7.11 15.78 -4.50
N TRP A 236 6.60 15.30 -3.35
CA TRP A 236 5.89 14.04 -3.23
C TRP A 236 4.57 14.22 -2.50
N VAL A 237 3.51 13.67 -3.06
CA VAL A 237 2.21 13.54 -2.39
C VAL A 237 1.87 12.07 -2.36
N VAL A 238 1.61 11.53 -1.17
CA VAL A 238 1.22 10.13 -0.99
C VAL A 238 -0.13 10.10 -0.31
N CYS A 239 -1.02 9.24 -0.79
CA CYS A 239 -2.33 9.07 -0.19
C CYS A 239 -2.84 7.64 -0.39
N GLN A 240 -3.30 7.04 0.69
CA GLN A 240 -4.17 5.87 0.67
C GLN A 240 -5.48 6.27 1.35
N PRO A 241 -6.40 6.91 0.62
CA PRO A 241 -7.65 7.37 1.20
C PRO A 241 -8.51 6.18 1.61
N ALA A 242 -9.48 6.39 2.50
CA ALA A 242 -10.56 5.42 2.68
C ALA A 242 -11.31 5.23 1.36
N TYR A 243 -11.65 3.99 1.01
CA TYR A 243 -12.25 3.66 -0.29
C TYR A 243 -13.35 2.59 -0.21
N VAL A 244 -13.83 2.28 0.97
CA VAL A 244 -14.94 1.33 1.13
C VAL A 244 -16.26 2.06 1.05
N PHE A 245 -17.22 1.45 0.36
CA PHE A 245 -18.60 1.96 0.28
C PHE A 245 -19.25 2.05 1.66
N GLN A 246 -20.14 3.03 1.82
CA GLN A 246 -20.85 3.26 3.08
C GLN A 246 -22.36 3.10 2.89
N PRO A 247 -22.97 2.00 3.36
CA PRO A 247 -24.41 1.88 3.41
C PRO A 247 -25.02 2.98 4.30
N PRO A 248 -26.18 3.55 3.94
CA PRO A 248 -26.84 4.60 4.73
C PRO A 248 -27.16 4.17 6.17
N GLU A 249 -27.45 2.88 6.36
CA GLU A 249 -27.81 2.27 7.64
C GLU A 249 -26.60 1.55 8.27
N GLY A 250 -25.55 2.25 8.62
CA GLY A 250 -24.38 1.63 9.22
C GLY A 250 -23.55 2.62 10.01
N PRO A 251 -22.71 2.13 10.93
CA PRO A 251 -21.76 3.00 11.60
C PRO A 251 -20.73 3.52 10.59
N THR A 252 -20.42 4.81 10.65
CA THR A 252 -19.29 5.37 9.92
C THR A 252 -18.00 4.99 10.61
N VAL A 253 -17.06 4.38 9.89
CA VAL A 253 -15.71 4.11 10.35
C VAL A 253 -14.77 4.97 9.51
N VAL A 254 -14.08 5.91 10.14
CA VAL A 254 -13.36 7.00 9.45
C VAL A 254 -12.26 6.48 8.52
N PHE A 255 -11.48 5.49 8.96
CA PHE A 255 -10.39 4.95 8.15
C PHE A 255 -10.87 4.04 6.99
N LEU A 256 -12.15 3.66 6.98
CA LEU A 256 -12.68 2.64 6.07
C LEU A 256 -13.52 3.24 4.95
N HIS A 257 -14.46 4.14 5.29
CA HIS A 257 -15.50 4.59 4.37
C HIS A 257 -15.08 5.82 3.57
N GLY A 258 -14.96 5.65 2.26
CA GLY A 258 -14.61 6.71 1.29
C GLY A 258 -15.79 7.47 0.72
N GLY A 259 -17.01 7.13 1.15
CA GLY A 259 -18.26 7.71 0.69
C GLY A 259 -19.30 6.65 0.34
N PRO A 260 -20.49 7.04 -0.13
CA PRO A 260 -21.56 6.12 -0.50
C PRO A 260 -21.13 5.02 -1.48
N ARG A 261 -20.37 5.35 -2.51
CA ARG A 261 -19.84 4.39 -3.50
C ARG A 261 -18.49 3.79 -3.10
N GLY A 262 -17.75 4.49 -2.21
CA GLY A 262 -16.44 4.13 -1.73
C GLY A 262 -15.30 4.96 -2.32
N ASP A 263 -15.40 5.42 -3.55
CA ASP A 263 -14.30 6.10 -4.25
C ASP A 263 -14.37 7.65 -4.21
N GLU A 264 -15.40 8.23 -3.60
CA GLU A 264 -15.60 9.68 -3.59
C GLU A 264 -14.44 10.43 -2.95
N LEU A 265 -13.90 9.93 -1.84
CA LEU A 265 -12.77 10.55 -1.17
C LEU A 265 -11.52 10.50 -2.04
N ALA A 266 -11.25 9.38 -2.70
CA ALA A 266 -10.14 9.24 -3.62
C ALA A 266 -10.22 10.23 -4.79
N PHE A 267 -11.42 10.44 -5.36
CA PHE A 267 -11.61 11.42 -6.42
C PHE A 267 -11.49 12.87 -5.93
N ARG A 268 -11.84 13.17 -4.67
CA ARG A 268 -11.54 14.48 -4.07
C ARG A 268 -10.03 14.69 -3.93
N VAL A 269 -9.28 13.67 -3.52
CA VAL A 269 -7.80 13.71 -3.49
C VAL A 269 -7.25 14.02 -4.87
N LEU A 270 -7.67 13.28 -5.91
CA LEU A 270 -7.24 13.51 -7.29
C LEU A 270 -7.51 14.94 -7.75
N THR A 271 -8.66 15.52 -7.39
CA THR A 271 -9.01 16.92 -7.71
C THR A 271 -8.07 17.93 -7.05
N ALA A 272 -7.54 17.64 -5.88
CA ALA A 272 -6.63 18.53 -5.16
C ALA A 272 -5.17 18.48 -5.70
N LEU A 273 -4.75 17.37 -6.34
CA LEU A 273 -3.35 17.14 -6.73
C LEU A 273 -2.73 18.27 -7.58
N PRO A 274 -3.43 18.87 -8.58
CA PRO A 274 -2.82 19.91 -9.41
C PRO A 274 -2.34 21.14 -8.61
N ALA A 275 -3.00 21.44 -7.49
CA ALA A 275 -2.62 22.52 -6.62
C ALA A 275 -1.48 22.15 -5.64
N LEU A 276 -1.34 20.85 -5.33
CA LEU A 276 -0.40 20.35 -4.35
C LEU A 276 0.97 19.96 -4.92
N LEU A 277 1.08 19.71 -6.23
CA LEU A 277 2.33 19.26 -6.83
C LEU A 277 3.26 20.42 -7.20
N GLU A 278 4.53 20.30 -6.78
CA GLU A 278 5.64 21.09 -7.31
C GLU A 278 5.90 20.77 -8.79
N ASP A 279 6.81 21.53 -9.41
CA ASP A 279 7.36 21.22 -10.72
C ASP A 279 8.89 21.12 -10.62
N PRO A 280 9.46 19.91 -10.70
CA PRO A 280 8.80 18.62 -10.84
C PRO A 280 8.16 18.11 -9.54
N GLY A 281 7.09 17.31 -9.66
CA GLY A 281 6.41 16.70 -8.53
C GLY A 281 5.67 15.42 -8.91
N THR A 282 5.50 14.50 -7.95
CA THR A 282 4.85 13.20 -8.16
C THR A 282 3.86 12.90 -7.03
N ALA A 283 2.67 12.42 -7.39
CA ALA A 283 1.71 11.87 -6.45
C ALA A 283 1.49 10.37 -6.70
N LEU A 284 1.34 9.61 -5.63
CA LEU A 284 0.91 8.21 -5.63
C LEU A 284 -0.36 8.08 -4.79
N VAL A 285 -1.44 7.66 -5.41
CA VAL A 285 -2.74 7.46 -4.75
C VAL A 285 -3.20 6.02 -5.00
N LEU A 286 -3.39 5.25 -3.92
CA LEU A 286 -3.80 3.85 -3.98
C LEU A 286 -5.19 3.67 -3.38
N PHE A 287 -6.13 3.12 -4.15
CA PHE A 287 -7.52 2.91 -3.73
C PHE A 287 -8.24 1.89 -4.60
N ASP A 288 -9.35 1.37 -4.12
CA ASP A 288 -10.28 0.60 -4.94
C ASP A 288 -11.36 1.52 -5.52
N THR A 289 -11.75 1.26 -6.78
CA THR A 289 -12.83 2.00 -7.44
C THR A 289 -13.72 1.03 -8.24
N PRO A 290 -15.05 1.22 -8.23
CA PRO A 290 -15.92 0.40 -9.03
C PRO A 290 -15.67 0.63 -10.53
N LEU A 291 -15.75 -0.45 -11.31
CA LEU A 291 -15.70 -0.38 -12.77
C LEU A 291 -17.04 0.12 -13.32
N GLU A 292 -16.98 1.14 -14.14
CA GLU A 292 -18.15 1.69 -14.85
C GLU A 292 -18.00 1.42 -16.35
N PRO A 293 -18.79 0.49 -16.92
CA PRO A 293 -18.67 0.15 -18.34
C PRO A 293 -18.88 1.33 -19.30
N ALA A 294 -19.68 2.31 -18.89
CA ALA A 294 -20.02 3.47 -19.73
C ALA A 294 -18.92 4.55 -19.78
N VAL A 295 -18.00 4.60 -18.80
CA VAL A 295 -16.98 5.65 -18.73
C VAL A 295 -15.62 5.02 -18.43
N PRO A 296 -14.67 5.04 -19.39
CA PRO A 296 -13.34 4.53 -19.19
C PRO A 296 -12.64 5.18 -17.98
N LEU A 297 -11.95 4.39 -17.20
CA LEU A 297 -11.27 4.82 -15.97
C LEU A 297 -10.30 6.01 -16.20
N PRO A 298 -9.46 6.02 -17.28
CA PRO A 298 -8.61 7.18 -17.55
C PRO A 298 -9.38 8.48 -17.74
N ALA A 299 -10.55 8.42 -18.39
CA ALA A 299 -11.40 9.59 -18.61
C ALA A 299 -12.02 10.09 -17.28
N ARG A 300 -12.40 9.17 -16.37
CA ARG A 300 -12.90 9.54 -15.03
C ARG A 300 -11.80 10.26 -14.24
N VAL A 301 -10.59 9.71 -14.20
CA VAL A 301 -9.48 10.28 -13.47
C VAL A 301 -9.03 11.61 -14.08
N ARG A 302 -8.92 11.71 -15.41
CA ARG A 302 -8.61 12.97 -16.09
C ARG A 302 -9.61 14.09 -15.79
N ARG A 303 -10.90 13.76 -15.78
CA ARG A 303 -11.95 14.72 -15.39
C ARG A 303 -11.74 15.24 -13.96
N ALA A 304 -11.35 14.37 -13.03
CA ALA A 304 -11.09 14.77 -11.65
C ALA A 304 -9.85 15.66 -11.53
N LEU A 305 -8.76 15.31 -12.22
CA LEU A 305 -7.52 16.11 -12.23
C LEU A 305 -7.73 17.50 -12.85
N ALA A 306 -8.56 17.62 -13.88
CA ALA A 306 -8.85 18.88 -14.57
C ALA A 306 -7.59 19.70 -14.98
N ASP A 307 -6.44 19.03 -15.19
CA ASP A 307 -5.19 19.62 -15.66
C ASP A 307 -4.52 18.64 -16.65
N ASP A 308 -4.61 18.95 -17.95
CA ASP A 308 -4.09 18.12 -19.04
C ASP A 308 -2.56 18.17 -19.17
N ARG A 309 -1.89 19.04 -18.41
CA ARG A 309 -0.42 19.15 -18.38
C ARG A 309 0.24 18.07 -17.52
N LEU A 310 -0.54 17.34 -16.72
CA LEU A 310 -0.02 16.30 -15.85
C LEU A 310 0.16 14.99 -16.59
N GLY A 311 1.26 14.29 -16.33
CA GLY A 311 1.41 12.88 -16.68
C GLY A 311 0.51 12.00 -15.79
N LEU A 312 -0.17 11.01 -16.37
CA LEU A 312 -1.05 10.09 -15.67
C LEU A 312 -0.75 8.65 -16.06
N LEU A 313 -0.29 7.86 -15.10
CA LEU A 313 -0.20 6.41 -15.21
C LEU A 313 -1.20 5.78 -14.22
N LEU A 314 -2.04 4.90 -14.72
CA LEU A 314 -2.95 4.07 -13.95
C LEU A 314 -2.50 2.62 -14.02
N LEU A 315 -2.16 2.02 -12.89
CA LEU A 315 -1.94 0.58 -12.75
C LEU A 315 -3.19 -0.04 -12.16
N ALA A 316 -3.88 -0.85 -12.96
CA ALA A 316 -5.18 -1.39 -12.62
C ALA A 316 -5.09 -2.92 -12.42
N ALA A 317 -5.14 -3.36 -11.18
CA ALA A 317 -5.23 -4.77 -10.81
C ALA A 317 -6.69 -5.20 -10.62
N PRO A 318 -7.03 -6.49 -10.80
CA PRO A 318 -8.33 -6.99 -10.42
C PRO A 318 -8.61 -6.72 -8.94
N GLY A 319 -9.72 -6.05 -8.67
CA GLY A 319 -10.22 -5.83 -7.32
C GLY A 319 -11.16 -6.94 -6.85
N PRO A 320 -11.62 -6.88 -5.60
CA PRO A 320 -12.56 -7.85 -5.07
C PRO A 320 -13.94 -7.73 -5.73
N SER A 321 -14.64 -8.85 -5.90
CA SER A 321 -16.04 -8.84 -6.34
C SER A 321 -16.96 -8.23 -5.29
N ALA A 322 -18.19 -7.83 -5.69
CA ALA A 322 -19.20 -7.32 -4.77
C ALA A 322 -19.46 -8.26 -3.58
N GLY A 323 -19.56 -9.57 -3.86
CA GLY A 323 -19.73 -10.58 -2.81
C GLY A 323 -18.56 -10.65 -1.84
N ALA A 324 -17.33 -10.63 -2.36
CA ALA A 324 -16.13 -10.63 -1.53
C ALA A 324 -16.03 -9.38 -0.64
N GLN A 325 -16.36 -8.21 -1.17
CA GLN A 325 -16.40 -6.96 -0.40
C GLN A 325 -17.47 -7.00 0.71
N ALA A 326 -18.69 -7.45 0.37
CA ALA A 326 -19.77 -7.55 1.36
C ALA A 326 -19.37 -8.41 2.57
N VAL A 327 -18.72 -9.54 2.29
CA VAL A 327 -18.24 -10.48 3.31
C VAL A 327 -17.05 -9.89 4.11
N ALA A 328 -16.02 -9.40 3.41
CA ALA A 328 -14.79 -8.91 4.04
C ALA A 328 -15.05 -7.74 5.01
N TYR A 329 -15.86 -6.76 4.57
CA TYR A 329 -16.15 -5.59 5.40
C TYR A 329 -17.15 -5.87 6.52
N ALA A 330 -18.04 -6.86 6.34
CA ALA A 330 -18.86 -7.36 7.45
C ALA A 330 -17.98 -8.07 8.49
N ALA A 331 -17.00 -8.88 8.08
CA ALA A 331 -16.08 -9.56 8.98
C ALA A 331 -15.18 -8.58 9.76
N LEU A 332 -14.73 -7.50 9.11
CA LEU A 332 -13.95 -6.45 9.77
C LEU A 332 -14.75 -5.74 10.86
N ALA A 333 -16.04 -5.47 10.59
CA ALA A 333 -16.94 -4.86 11.56
C ALA A 333 -17.42 -5.83 12.67
N HIS A 334 -17.48 -7.13 12.37
CA HIS A 334 -18.02 -8.18 13.24
C HIS A 334 -17.11 -9.42 13.23
N PRO A 335 -15.90 -9.36 13.80
CA PRO A 335 -14.92 -10.46 13.74
C PRO A 335 -15.36 -11.75 14.45
N GLY A 336 -16.43 -11.68 15.26
CA GLY A 336 -17.02 -12.85 15.94
C GLY A 336 -17.88 -13.75 15.06
N LEU A 337 -18.15 -13.37 13.79
CA LEU A 337 -18.89 -14.17 12.80
C LEU A 337 -20.23 -14.73 13.34
N GLY A 338 -21.03 -13.91 14.00
CA GLY A 338 -22.36 -14.28 14.51
C GLY A 338 -23.50 -13.61 13.72
N PRO A 339 -24.75 -13.60 14.26
CA PRO A 339 -25.91 -13.02 13.58
C PRO A 339 -25.74 -11.56 13.14
N ALA A 340 -24.92 -10.78 13.86
CA ALA A 340 -24.61 -9.39 13.48
C ALA A 340 -23.74 -9.33 12.21
N TYR A 341 -22.81 -10.28 12.05
CA TYR A 341 -22.03 -10.43 10.81
C TYR A 341 -22.92 -10.80 9.64
N GLU A 342 -23.79 -11.80 9.79
CA GLU A 342 -24.72 -12.25 8.74
C GLU A 342 -25.63 -11.10 8.30
N ALA A 343 -26.19 -10.36 9.24
CA ALA A 343 -27.01 -9.17 8.97
C ALA A 343 -26.20 -8.08 8.24
N ALA A 344 -24.92 -7.89 8.58
CA ALA A 344 -24.04 -6.93 7.91
C ALA A 344 -23.70 -7.37 6.50
N VAL A 345 -23.47 -8.67 6.24
CA VAL A 345 -23.25 -9.21 4.87
C VAL A 345 -24.45 -8.95 4.00
N GLU A 346 -25.67 -9.28 4.48
CA GLU A 346 -26.90 -9.06 3.71
C GLU A 346 -27.16 -7.57 3.43
N ARG A 347 -26.95 -6.69 4.39
CA ARG A 347 -27.06 -5.24 4.21
C ARG A 347 -26.07 -4.74 3.16
N ASN A 348 -24.80 -5.14 3.27
CA ASN A 348 -23.76 -4.74 2.32
C ASN A 348 -24.07 -5.25 0.91
N ARG A 349 -24.49 -6.50 0.77
CA ARG A 349 -24.85 -7.12 -0.50
C ARG A 349 -26.02 -6.37 -1.17
N ALA A 350 -27.10 -6.15 -0.41
CA ALA A 350 -28.27 -5.44 -0.92
C ALA A 350 -27.92 -4.00 -1.35
N TYR A 351 -27.06 -3.33 -0.60
CA TYR A 351 -26.63 -1.98 -0.96
C TYR A 351 -25.78 -1.95 -2.24
N LEU A 352 -24.85 -2.88 -2.41
CA LEU A 352 -24.05 -2.99 -3.63
C LEU A 352 -24.91 -3.33 -4.87
N GLU A 353 -25.99 -4.11 -4.69
CA GLU A 353 -26.96 -4.37 -5.75
C GLU A 353 -27.71 -3.08 -6.17
N VAL A 354 -28.10 -2.24 -5.19
CA VAL A 354 -28.73 -0.94 -5.46
C VAL A 354 -27.78 0.00 -6.22
N LEU A 355 -26.50 0.01 -5.86
CA LEU A 355 -25.47 0.79 -6.56
C LEU A 355 -25.18 0.26 -7.97
N GLY A 356 -25.54 -0.98 -8.27
CA GLY A 356 -25.25 -1.62 -9.56
C GLY A 356 -23.78 -1.97 -9.77
N HIS A 357 -22.96 -1.90 -8.72
CA HIS A 357 -21.55 -2.20 -8.79
C HIS A 357 -21.30 -3.69 -8.62
N ARG A 358 -20.62 -4.31 -9.58
CA ARG A 358 -20.32 -5.75 -9.60
C ARG A 358 -18.85 -6.05 -9.45
N GLU A 359 -18.00 -5.21 -10.01
CA GLU A 359 -16.56 -5.39 -10.09
C GLU A 359 -15.85 -4.11 -9.67
N TRP A 360 -14.71 -4.28 -9.04
CA TRP A 360 -13.80 -3.20 -8.67
C TRP A 360 -12.43 -3.42 -9.31
N THR A 361 -11.70 -2.36 -9.43
CA THR A 361 -10.27 -2.40 -9.71
C THR A 361 -9.50 -1.85 -8.52
N HIS A 362 -8.43 -2.55 -8.14
CA HIS A 362 -7.42 -2.05 -7.23
C HIS A 362 -6.47 -1.16 -8.02
N LEU A 363 -6.49 0.13 -7.76
CA LEU A 363 -5.93 1.15 -8.63
C LEU A 363 -4.81 1.91 -7.93
N LEU A 364 -3.61 1.92 -8.55
CA LEU A 364 -2.61 2.95 -8.29
C LEU A 364 -2.72 4.03 -9.36
N ALA A 365 -3.00 5.26 -8.95
CA ALA A 365 -2.88 6.45 -9.78
C ALA A 365 -1.55 7.15 -9.47
N ARG A 366 -0.62 7.14 -10.42
CA ARG A 366 0.59 7.95 -10.40
C ARG A 366 0.38 9.18 -11.25
N VAL A 367 0.42 10.34 -10.61
CA VAL A 367 0.24 11.65 -11.26
C VAL A 367 1.56 12.40 -11.16
N SER A 368 2.06 12.92 -12.28
CA SER A 368 3.33 13.66 -12.30
C SER A 368 3.18 15.03 -12.97
N ARG A 369 3.87 16.01 -12.40
CA ARG A 369 4.15 17.29 -13.05
C ARG A 369 5.64 17.28 -13.41
N SER A 370 5.97 17.48 -14.67
CA SER A 370 7.34 17.50 -15.15
C SER A 370 7.44 18.32 -16.46
N ALA A 371 8.67 18.62 -16.88
CA ALA A 371 8.91 19.27 -18.16
C ALA A 371 8.68 18.34 -19.37
N ALA A 372 8.50 17.01 -19.15
CA ALA A 372 8.17 16.06 -20.19
C ALA A 372 6.75 16.31 -20.74
N PRO A 373 6.48 15.94 -22.00
CA PRO A 373 5.13 16.01 -22.55
C PRO A 373 4.13 15.25 -21.66
N PRO A 374 2.92 15.77 -21.46
CA PRO A 374 1.92 15.06 -20.70
C PRO A 374 1.49 13.78 -21.41
N PHE A 375 1.18 12.76 -20.64
CA PHE A 375 0.71 11.47 -21.14
C PHE A 375 -0.47 10.94 -20.31
N THR A 376 -1.20 9.99 -20.89
CA THR A 376 -2.18 9.18 -20.17
C THR A 376 -1.99 7.73 -20.56
N ALA A 377 -1.65 6.89 -19.59
CA ALA A 377 -1.50 5.45 -19.80
C ALA A 377 -2.29 4.69 -18.73
N GLN A 378 -2.90 3.60 -19.14
CA GLN A 378 -3.49 2.61 -18.22
C GLN A 378 -2.90 1.26 -18.56
N LEU A 379 -2.31 0.60 -17.55
CA LEU A 379 -1.77 -0.74 -17.66
C LEU A 379 -2.58 -1.68 -16.77
N PRO A 380 -3.13 -2.75 -17.33
CA PRO A 380 -3.62 -3.85 -16.52
C PRO A 380 -2.41 -4.53 -15.85
N VAL A 381 -2.54 -4.83 -14.55
CA VAL A 381 -1.51 -5.55 -13.78
C VAL A 381 -2.14 -6.70 -13.01
N THR A 382 -1.38 -7.73 -12.70
CA THR A 382 -1.88 -8.86 -11.91
C THR A 382 -1.94 -8.56 -10.41
N GLY A 383 -1.19 -7.54 -9.98
CA GLY A 383 -1.10 -7.02 -8.62
C GLY A 383 -0.10 -5.87 -8.56
N LEU A 384 -0.08 -5.17 -7.44
CA LEU A 384 0.84 -4.03 -7.23
C LEU A 384 2.10 -4.43 -6.45
N ARG A 385 2.36 -5.72 -6.30
CA ARG A 385 3.57 -6.26 -5.67
C ARG A 385 4.73 -6.19 -6.67
N THR A 386 5.48 -5.11 -6.63
CA THR A 386 6.56 -4.83 -7.55
C THR A 386 7.93 -5.16 -6.97
N ARG A 387 8.96 -5.12 -7.83
CA ARG A 387 10.38 -5.22 -7.43
C ARG A 387 10.95 -3.92 -6.82
N GLY A 388 10.10 -2.95 -6.53
CA GLY A 388 10.50 -1.68 -5.92
C GLY A 388 10.16 -0.45 -6.78
N PRO A 389 10.44 0.75 -6.26
CA PRO A 389 10.11 2.01 -6.93
C PRO A 389 10.87 2.21 -8.25
N GLU A 390 12.08 1.66 -8.38
CA GLU A 390 12.87 1.80 -9.60
C GLU A 390 12.22 1.11 -10.80
N ALA A 391 11.52 0.01 -10.60
CA ALA A 391 10.77 -0.66 -11.66
C ALA A 391 9.61 0.22 -12.15
N LEU A 392 8.91 0.88 -11.23
CA LEU A 392 7.87 1.86 -11.57
C LEU A 392 8.45 3.05 -12.33
N GLU A 393 9.56 3.62 -11.85
CA GLU A 393 10.20 4.77 -12.49
C GLU A 393 10.77 4.41 -13.88
N ALA A 394 11.33 3.21 -14.05
CA ALA A 394 11.80 2.74 -15.33
C ALA A 394 10.66 2.58 -16.36
N LEU A 395 9.52 2.08 -15.91
CA LEU A 395 8.29 1.97 -16.71
C LEU A 395 7.78 3.37 -17.10
N VAL A 396 7.67 4.26 -16.12
CA VAL A 396 7.20 5.63 -16.35
C VAL A 396 8.11 6.36 -17.33
N SER A 397 9.44 6.24 -17.18
CA SER A 397 10.40 6.86 -18.10
C SER A 397 10.23 6.38 -19.53
N ALA A 398 9.87 5.12 -19.75
CA ALA A 398 9.59 4.60 -21.10
C ALA A 398 8.28 5.15 -21.68
N ILE A 399 7.25 5.28 -20.85
CA ILE A 399 5.96 5.86 -21.25
C ILE A 399 6.10 7.37 -21.55
N GLU A 400 6.83 8.10 -20.71
CA GLU A 400 7.15 9.52 -20.95
C GLU A 400 7.95 9.70 -22.24
N ALA A 401 8.92 8.82 -22.49
CA ALA A 401 9.70 8.84 -23.71
C ALA A 401 8.82 8.60 -24.94
N ALA A 402 7.85 7.72 -24.86
CA ALA A 402 6.92 7.45 -25.97
C ALA A 402 6.07 8.68 -26.37
N ALA A 403 5.91 9.66 -25.49
CA ALA A 403 5.24 10.93 -25.78
C ALA A 403 6.15 11.98 -26.43
N LEU A 404 7.45 11.72 -26.55
CA LEU A 404 8.41 12.65 -27.19
C LEU A 404 8.20 12.71 -28.71
N PRO A 405 8.55 13.84 -29.35
CA PRO A 405 8.69 13.92 -30.80
C PRO A 405 9.71 12.89 -31.33
N ASP A 406 9.54 12.43 -32.59
CA ASP A 406 10.35 11.37 -33.20
C ASP A 406 11.88 11.55 -33.04
N ALA A 407 12.38 12.75 -33.30
CA ALA A 407 13.79 13.03 -33.18
C ALA A 407 14.35 12.81 -31.76
N ALA A 408 13.58 13.20 -30.73
CA ALA A 408 13.96 12.99 -29.33
C ALA A 408 13.73 11.55 -28.89
N PHE A 409 12.65 10.91 -29.35
CA PHE A 409 12.34 9.51 -29.04
C PHE A 409 13.42 8.55 -29.56
N ARG A 410 13.98 8.80 -30.77
CA ARG A 410 15.06 7.99 -31.32
C ARG A 410 16.30 7.92 -30.45
N ALA A 411 16.60 8.95 -29.68
CA ALA A 411 17.76 9.01 -28.78
C ALA A 411 17.54 8.31 -27.42
N VAL A 412 16.36 7.73 -27.18
CA VAL A 412 16.05 7.10 -25.88
C VAL A 412 16.57 5.66 -25.85
N PRO A 413 17.33 5.25 -24.81
CA PRO A 413 17.87 3.89 -24.69
C PRO A 413 16.84 2.95 -24.06
N LEU A 414 15.77 2.62 -24.79
CA LEU A 414 14.79 1.64 -24.37
C LEU A 414 15.32 0.21 -24.49
N VAL A 415 14.89 -0.64 -23.57
CA VAL A 415 15.15 -2.08 -23.61
C VAL A 415 13.90 -2.84 -23.23
N PRO A 416 13.76 -4.10 -23.65
CA PRO A 416 12.70 -4.97 -23.17
C PRO A 416 12.72 -5.08 -21.64
N LEU A 417 11.54 -5.17 -21.05
CA LEU A 417 11.38 -5.35 -19.60
C LEU A 417 12.20 -6.58 -19.15
N PRO A 418 13.09 -6.47 -18.15
CA PRO A 418 13.87 -7.60 -17.67
C PRO A 418 13.00 -8.75 -17.19
N GLY A 419 13.30 -9.97 -17.61
CA GLY A 419 12.52 -11.15 -17.29
C GLY A 419 11.29 -11.39 -18.17
N LEU A 420 11.08 -10.56 -19.18
CA LEU A 420 10.04 -10.77 -20.19
C LEU A 420 10.21 -12.14 -20.86
N ARG A 421 9.14 -12.94 -20.87
CA ARG A 421 9.06 -14.23 -21.51
C ARG A 421 8.07 -14.16 -22.66
N LEU A 422 8.37 -14.84 -23.74
CA LEU A 422 7.55 -14.89 -24.94
C LEU A 422 7.18 -16.36 -25.24
N PRO A 423 6.33 -16.98 -24.42
CA PRO A 423 5.85 -18.33 -24.73
C PRO A 423 5.03 -18.25 -26.02
N GLY A 424 5.34 -19.10 -26.98
CA GLY A 424 4.60 -19.28 -28.22
C GLY A 424 3.98 -20.67 -28.26
N GLN A 425 2.85 -20.82 -28.93
CA GLN A 425 2.30 -22.11 -29.31
C GLN A 425 2.84 -22.44 -30.69
N LEU A 426 3.44 -23.64 -30.86
CA LEU A 426 3.77 -24.17 -32.18
C LEU A 426 2.52 -24.80 -32.79
N THR A 427 2.13 -24.38 -33.99
CA THR A 427 1.13 -25.09 -34.77
C THR A 427 1.69 -26.44 -35.26
N VAL A 428 0.84 -27.33 -35.73
CA VAL A 428 1.27 -28.63 -36.31
C VAL A 428 2.18 -28.43 -37.54
N GLU A 429 2.01 -27.31 -38.23
CA GLU A 429 2.81 -26.91 -39.40
C GLU A 429 4.16 -26.27 -39.01
N GLY A 430 4.45 -26.11 -37.69
CA GLY A 430 5.68 -25.54 -37.18
C GLY A 430 5.71 -24.01 -37.14
N GLU A 431 4.61 -23.35 -37.39
CA GLU A 431 4.47 -21.91 -37.23
C GLU A 431 4.27 -21.53 -35.75
N VAL A 432 4.84 -20.42 -35.33
CA VAL A 432 4.61 -19.87 -33.99
C VAL A 432 3.33 -19.06 -34.03
N ALA A 433 2.28 -19.57 -33.36
CA ALA A 433 1.01 -18.88 -33.22
C ALA A 433 0.78 -18.46 -31.76
N GLY A 434 0.00 -17.40 -31.54
CA GLY A 434 -0.43 -16.98 -30.20
C GLY A 434 0.74 -16.54 -29.31
N LEU A 435 1.67 -15.74 -29.84
CA LEU A 435 2.73 -15.15 -29.04
C LEU A 435 2.11 -14.19 -28.01
N GLU A 436 2.42 -14.43 -26.75
CA GLU A 436 2.08 -13.51 -25.66
C GLU A 436 3.36 -13.09 -24.93
N ALA A 437 3.46 -11.80 -24.67
CA ALA A 437 4.50 -11.27 -23.81
C ALA A 437 4.08 -11.45 -22.35
N HIS A 438 4.82 -12.28 -21.61
CA HIS A 438 4.61 -12.52 -20.19
C HIS A 438 5.69 -11.85 -19.38
N PRO A 439 5.38 -10.76 -18.65
CA PRO A 439 6.27 -10.22 -17.63
C PRO A 439 6.50 -11.28 -16.54
N GLY A 440 7.71 -11.30 -15.97
CA GLY A 440 8.02 -12.20 -14.86
C GLY A 440 7.13 -11.93 -13.62
N HIS A 441 7.07 -12.89 -12.70
CA HIS A 441 6.32 -12.72 -11.44
C HIS A 441 6.75 -11.44 -10.70
N GLY A 442 5.78 -10.62 -10.31
CA GLY A 442 5.98 -9.35 -9.60
C GLY A 442 6.23 -8.15 -10.51
N GLU A 443 5.97 -8.27 -11.82
CA GLU A 443 6.11 -7.19 -12.77
C GLU A 443 4.81 -6.35 -12.90
N LEU A 444 4.99 -5.06 -13.23
CA LEU A 444 3.91 -4.09 -13.41
C LEU A 444 3.23 -4.18 -14.78
N ALA A 445 3.11 -5.37 -15.34
CA ALA A 445 2.41 -5.59 -16.60
C ALA A 445 1.75 -6.97 -16.61
N THR A 446 0.67 -7.10 -17.37
CA THR A 446 0.04 -8.39 -17.64
C THR A 446 0.53 -8.99 -18.95
N ALA A 447 0.30 -10.28 -19.14
CA ALA A 447 0.47 -10.92 -20.43
C ALA A 447 -0.34 -10.16 -21.49
N CYS A 448 0.28 -9.87 -22.63
CA CYS A 448 -0.39 -9.22 -23.72
C CYS A 448 0.06 -9.85 -25.06
N PRO A 449 -0.83 -9.91 -26.08
CA PRO A 449 -0.48 -10.44 -27.38
C PRO A 449 0.60 -9.58 -28.05
N VAL A 450 1.53 -10.25 -28.70
CA VAL A 450 2.58 -9.66 -29.56
C VAL A 450 2.65 -10.42 -30.87
N ASP A 451 3.03 -9.74 -31.94
CA ASP A 451 3.23 -10.35 -33.24
C ASP A 451 4.72 -10.53 -33.61
N SER A 452 4.97 -10.99 -34.83
CA SER A 452 6.35 -11.19 -35.32
C SER A 452 7.15 -9.90 -35.38
N ASP A 453 6.53 -8.78 -35.76
CA ASP A 453 7.16 -7.49 -35.84
C ASP A 453 7.52 -6.94 -34.45
N ASP A 454 6.61 -7.11 -33.47
CA ASP A 454 6.87 -6.79 -32.06
C ASP A 454 8.07 -7.58 -31.53
N LEU A 455 8.17 -8.87 -31.91
CA LEU A 455 9.28 -9.73 -31.51
C LEU A 455 10.62 -9.23 -32.11
N ASP A 456 10.61 -8.84 -33.38
CA ASP A 456 11.82 -8.33 -34.06
C ASP A 456 12.24 -6.99 -33.42
N LEU A 457 11.31 -6.12 -33.07
CA LEU A 457 11.59 -4.90 -32.32
C LEU A 457 12.20 -5.17 -30.94
N LEU A 458 11.63 -6.09 -30.19
CA LEU A 458 12.14 -6.47 -28.87
C LEU A 458 13.56 -7.04 -28.96
N ARG A 459 13.86 -7.84 -30.00
CA ARG A 459 15.21 -8.36 -30.28
C ARG A 459 16.17 -7.25 -30.65
N ALA A 460 15.79 -6.35 -31.57
CA ALA A 460 16.60 -5.23 -31.98
C ALA A 460 16.98 -4.32 -30.81
N LEU A 461 16.04 -3.98 -29.96
CA LEU A 461 16.25 -3.16 -28.75
C LEU A 461 17.20 -3.81 -27.75
N THR A 462 17.30 -5.15 -27.73
CA THR A 462 18.21 -5.85 -26.79
C THR A 462 19.69 -5.52 -27.14
N SER A 463 20.02 -5.37 -28.39
CA SER A 463 21.39 -5.17 -28.89
C SER A 463 21.70 -3.72 -29.26
N SER A 464 20.72 -2.86 -29.43
CA SER A 464 20.87 -1.47 -29.84
C SER A 464 21.11 -0.51 -28.69
N PRO A 465 21.89 0.57 -28.86
CA PRO A 465 22.12 1.57 -27.83
C PRO A 465 20.85 2.42 -27.54
N ASP A 466 20.04 2.67 -28.56
CA ASP A 466 18.85 3.52 -28.53
C ASP A 466 17.80 3.07 -29.55
N VAL A 467 16.62 3.70 -29.50
CA VAL A 467 15.50 3.45 -30.42
C VAL A 467 15.87 3.68 -31.87
N GLY A 468 16.61 4.75 -32.19
CA GLY A 468 17.02 5.08 -33.57
C GLY A 468 17.84 3.97 -34.21
N SER A 469 18.87 3.52 -33.50
CA SER A 469 19.72 2.41 -33.93
C SER A 469 18.96 1.09 -34.10
N ALA A 470 17.97 0.84 -33.25
CA ALA A 470 17.12 -0.35 -33.37
C ALA A 470 16.26 -0.29 -34.64
N VAL A 471 15.65 0.86 -34.94
CA VAL A 471 14.85 1.08 -36.15
C VAL A 471 15.72 0.93 -37.42
N GLU A 472 16.90 1.54 -37.44
CA GLU A 472 17.82 1.44 -38.58
C GLU A 472 18.24 0.00 -38.92
N GLY A 473 18.31 -0.87 -37.89
CA GLY A 473 18.60 -2.29 -38.04
C GLY A 473 17.46 -3.13 -38.62
N LEU A 474 16.23 -2.62 -38.62
CA LEU A 474 15.01 -3.33 -39.02
C LEU A 474 14.49 -2.97 -40.40
N THR A 475 15.01 -1.91 -41.02
CA THR A 475 14.47 -1.36 -42.26
C THR A 475 14.64 -2.31 -43.45
N ARG A 476 13.56 -3.06 -43.78
CA ARG A 476 13.48 -3.75 -45.08
C ARG A 476 12.16 -3.49 -45.82
N ASP A 477 11.03 -3.31 -45.15
CA ASP A 477 9.72 -3.25 -45.82
C ASP A 477 8.71 -2.24 -45.25
N ALA A 478 9.05 -1.48 -44.18
CA ALA A 478 8.16 -0.48 -43.59
C ALA A 478 8.89 0.86 -43.36
N PRO A 479 8.19 2.01 -43.44
CA PRO A 479 8.78 3.30 -43.13
C PRO A 479 9.15 3.40 -41.62
N ASP A 480 10.24 4.11 -41.32
CA ASP A 480 10.74 4.35 -39.97
C ASP A 480 9.67 4.78 -38.97
N THR A 481 8.70 5.58 -39.43
CA THR A 481 7.59 6.07 -38.59
C THR A 481 6.69 4.95 -38.08
N ALA A 482 6.45 3.92 -38.88
CA ALA A 482 5.64 2.77 -38.48
C ALA A 482 6.33 1.98 -37.33
N TRP A 483 7.64 1.83 -37.42
CA TRP A 483 8.45 1.19 -36.38
C TRP A 483 8.48 2.01 -35.08
N LEU A 484 8.58 3.34 -35.17
CA LEU A 484 8.53 4.22 -34.01
C LEU A 484 7.18 4.15 -33.32
N ASP A 485 6.07 4.15 -34.08
CA ASP A 485 4.73 4.04 -33.53
C ASP A 485 4.50 2.70 -32.83
N ARG A 486 5.02 1.63 -33.41
CA ARG A 486 4.97 0.29 -32.81
C ARG A 486 5.78 0.22 -31.51
N MET A 487 6.97 0.84 -31.45
CA MET A 487 7.77 0.95 -30.22
C MET A 487 7.05 1.76 -29.13
N ARG A 488 6.37 2.85 -29.50
CA ARG A 488 5.50 3.60 -28.57
C ARG A 488 4.39 2.71 -28.02
N GLY A 489 3.79 1.88 -28.88
CA GLY A 489 2.81 0.90 -28.49
C GLY A 489 3.34 -0.13 -27.48
N LEU A 490 4.56 -0.63 -27.69
CA LEU A 490 5.23 -1.55 -26.75
C LEU A 490 5.51 -0.88 -25.40
N ALA A 491 6.00 0.36 -25.40
CA ALA A 491 6.22 1.14 -24.19
C ALA A 491 4.88 1.40 -23.46
N GLY A 492 3.83 1.77 -24.20
CA GLY A 492 2.49 1.99 -23.65
C GLY A 492 1.83 0.72 -23.07
N ARG A 493 2.26 -0.48 -23.49
CA ARG A 493 1.85 -1.78 -22.94
C ARG A 493 2.74 -2.26 -21.77
N GLY A 494 3.75 -1.47 -21.36
CA GLY A 494 4.64 -1.82 -20.26
C GLY A 494 5.69 -2.88 -20.61
N LEU A 495 5.96 -3.13 -21.89
CA LEU A 495 6.94 -4.12 -22.33
C LEU A 495 8.35 -3.56 -22.46
N LEU A 496 8.49 -2.25 -22.41
CA LEU A 496 9.77 -1.54 -22.52
C LEU A 496 10.03 -0.72 -21.24
N VAL A 497 11.31 -0.56 -20.93
CA VAL A 497 11.81 0.29 -19.84
C VAL A 497 13.03 1.09 -20.28
N ASP A 498 13.29 2.24 -19.65
CA ASP A 498 14.49 3.04 -19.91
C ASP A 498 15.71 2.37 -19.25
N ARG A 499 16.72 2.04 -20.05
CA ARG A 499 17.98 1.42 -19.60
C ARG A 499 18.71 2.27 -18.54
N ARG A 500 18.59 3.58 -18.60
CA ARG A 500 19.23 4.50 -17.63
C ARG A 500 18.59 4.37 -16.24
N ALA A 501 17.28 4.16 -16.20
CA ALA A 501 16.57 3.91 -14.94
C ALA A 501 16.93 2.53 -14.36
N LEU A 502 17.04 1.50 -15.18
CA LEU A 502 17.46 0.15 -14.73
C LEU A 502 18.84 0.12 -14.07
N ARG A 503 19.81 0.95 -14.54
CA ARG A 503 21.16 1.02 -13.94
C ARG A 503 21.15 1.56 -12.51
N ARG A 504 20.08 2.17 -12.06
CA ARG A 504 19.88 2.70 -10.69
C ARG A 504 19.24 1.66 -9.76
N MET A 505 18.80 0.53 -10.32
CA MET A 505 18.20 -0.54 -9.52
C MET A 505 19.27 -1.25 -8.69
N PRO A 506 19.05 -1.52 -7.41
CA PRO A 506 19.93 -2.39 -6.64
C PRO A 506 19.94 -3.76 -7.29
N GLY A 507 21.11 -4.41 -7.34
CA GLY A 507 21.26 -5.73 -7.93
C GLY A 507 20.35 -6.78 -7.27
N PRO A 508 20.10 -7.93 -7.91
CA PRO A 508 19.12 -8.94 -7.48
C PRO A 508 19.41 -9.62 -6.13
N GLY A 509 20.38 -9.13 -5.36
CA GLY A 509 20.71 -9.60 -4.00
C GLY A 509 20.40 -8.61 -2.86
N ALA A 510 19.83 -7.45 -3.15
CA ALA A 510 19.49 -6.43 -2.16
C ALA A 510 17.97 -6.37 -1.86
N ALA A 511 17.27 -7.48 -2.01
CA ALA A 511 15.90 -7.59 -1.53
C ALA A 511 15.93 -7.69 0.00
N ILE A 512 15.44 -6.65 0.65
CA ILE A 512 15.12 -6.56 2.08
C ILE A 512 13.96 -7.48 2.43
#